data_935639bef0cf806b9d171f4c5e06664b
#
_entry.id   935639bef0cf806b9d171f4c5e06664b
#
_cell.length_a   1.000
_cell.length_b   1.000
_cell.length_c   1.000
_cell.angle_alpha   90.00
_cell.angle_beta   90.00
_cell.angle_gamma   90.00
#
_symmetry.space_group_name_H-M   'P 1'
#
loop_
_entity.id
_entity.type
_entity.pdbx_description
1 polymer ?
#
loop_
_entity_poly.entity_id
_entity_poly.type
_entity_poly.pdbx_seq_one_letter_code
_entity_poly.pdbx_strand_id
1 'polypeptide(L)'
;MGFFGNLAAEKFDRQYSDKQLLNRSIEYFKPYWRELLLIVATVLAIAAFSSIQPILISNGVDNLAAGEIGKVYWMIAGLLGMGVLNFLSNLLNRYTIINLLANIIVNLSQDAFKAAVHHDLSFYDTTLSGKIVSRITSDTNEFGNLVSLVADIISQMV
;
A
#
# COMPACT_ATOMS: atom_id res chain seq x y z
N MET A 1 -34.91 14.73 11.38
CA MET A 1 -34.93 13.60 12.31
C MET A 1 -34.79 12.33 11.46
N GLY A 2 -33.75 11.56 11.40
CA GLY A 2 -32.49 11.40 12.03
C GLY A 2 -31.67 10.54 11.12
N PHE A 3 -30.73 11.14 10.39
CA PHE A 3 -29.80 10.40 9.51
C PHE A 3 -28.86 9.48 10.31
N PHE A 4 -28.72 9.74 11.62
CA PHE A 4 -27.85 8.95 12.52
C PHE A 4 -28.54 7.75 13.20
N GLY A 5 -29.86 7.57 13.03
CA GLY A 5 -30.59 6.48 13.68
C GLY A 5 -30.38 5.10 13.04
N ASN A 6 -29.94 5.03 11.78
CA ASN A 6 -29.72 3.76 11.09
C ASN A 6 -28.30 3.18 11.24
N LEU A 7 -27.35 3.95 11.74
CA LEU A 7 -25.98 3.47 11.96
C LEU A 7 -25.85 2.61 13.24
N ALA A 8 -26.81 2.70 14.15
CA ALA A 8 -26.83 1.93 15.40
C ALA A 8 -27.58 0.57 15.30
N ALA A 9 -28.24 0.28 14.18
CA ALA A 9 -29.09 -0.90 14.03
C ALA A 9 -28.44 -2.05 13.24
N GLU A 10 -27.30 -1.87 12.60
CA GLU A 10 -26.47 -3.01 12.18
C GLU A 10 -25.73 -3.52 13.41
N LYS A 11 -26.37 -4.44 14.15
CA LYS A 11 -25.63 -5.36 15.02
C LYS A 11 -24.60 -6.05 14.13
N PHE A 12 -23.38 -5.56 14.19
CA PHE A 12 -22.21 -6.26 13.68
C PHE A 12 -22.20 -7.60 14.37
N ASP A 13 -22.63 -8.63 13.67
CA ASP A 13 -22.53 -10.02 14.13
C ASP A 13 -21.03 -10.35 14.12
N ARG A 14 -20.34 -10.01 15.22
CA ARG A 14 -18.91 -10.27 15.43
C ARG A 14 -18.70 -11.75 15.65
N GLN A 15 -18.82 -12.54 14.59
CA GLN A 15 -18.52 -13.97 14.64
C GLN A 15 -17.01 -14.24 14.76
N TYR A 16 -16.17 -13.24 14.46
CA TYR A 16 -14.70 -13.39 14.46
C TYR A 16 -14.03 -12.40 15.41
N SER A 17 -13.03 -12.87 16.15
CA SER A 17 -12.15 -12.03 16.94
C SER A 17 -11.23 -11.21 16.01
N ASP A 18 -10.86 -9.97 16.41
CA ASP A 18 -9.95 -9.09 15.65
C ASP A 18 -8.64 -9.81 15.28
N LYS A 19 -8.14 -10.69 16.17
CA LYS A 19 -6.94 -11.51 15.91
C LYS A 19 -7.15 -12.54 14.79
N GLN A 20 -8.34 -13.12 14.68
CA GLN A 20 -8.68 -14.07 13.61
C GLN A 20 -8.80 -13.34 12.27
N LEU A 21 -9.37 -12.13 12.26
CA LEU A 21 -9.47 -11.30 11.08
C LEU A 21 -8.08 -10.87 10.58
N LEU A 22 -7.21 -10.45 11.49
CA LEU A 22 -5.82 -10.11 11.16
C LEU A 22 -5.06 -11.30 10.58
N ASN A 23 -5.14 -12.48 11.20
CA ASN A 23 -4.48 -13.67 10.68
C ASN A 23 -4.97 -14.05 9.28
N ARG A 24 -6.28 -13.96 9.06
CA ARG A 24 -6.88 -14.27 7.77
C ARG A 24 -6.46 -13.24 6.71
N SER A 25 -6.38 -11.95 7.07
CA SER A 25 -5.87 -10.91 6.18
C SER A 25 -4.41 -11.17 5.80
N ILE A 26 -3.56 -11.56 6.77
CA ILE A 26 -2.14 -11.88 6.52
C ILE A 26 -1.99 -13.07 5.56
N GLU A 27 -2.91 -14.03 5.56
CA GLU A 27 -2.86 -15.17 4.62
C GLU A 27 -2.95 -14.75 3.16
N TYR A 28 -3.66 -13.68 2.85
CA TYR A 28 -3.73 -13.13 1.48
C TYR A 28 -2.41 -12.51 1.02
N PHE A 29 -1.52 -12.10 1.95
CA PHE A 29 -0.21 -11.55 1.64
C PHE A 29 0.88 -12.62 1.48
N LYS A 30 0.71 -13.81 2.06
CA LYS A 30 1.71 -14.89 2.01
C LYS A 30 2.18 -15.26 0.60
N PRO A 31 1.30 -15.38 -0.41
CA PRO A 31 1.73 -15.71 -1.77
C PRO A 31 2.66 -14.65 -2.38
N TYR A 32 2.56 -13.41 -1.91
CA TYR A 32 3.23 -12.22 -2.45
C TYR A 32 4.44 -11.77 -1.63
N TRP A 33 5.09 -12.71 -0.92
CA TRP A 33 6.23 -12.38 -0.06
C TRP A 33 7.42 -11.75 -0.82
N ARG A 34 7.57 -12.07 -2.13
CA ARG A 34 8.62 -11.50 -2.99
C ARG A 34 8.35 -10.03 -3.27
N GLU A 35 7.12 -9.70 -3.58
CA GLU A 35 6.65 -8.34 -3.79
C GLU A 35 6.79 -7.50 -2.50
N LEU A 36 6.46 -8.10 -1.35
CA LEU A 36 6.67 -7.45 -0.05
C LEU A 36 8.15 -7.19 0.22
N LEU A 37 9.04 -8.15 -0.05
CA LEU A 37 10.49 -7.93 0.07
C LEU A 37 10.98 -6.83 -0.88
N LEU A 38 10.47 -6.79 -2.10
CA LEU A 38 10.84 -5.76 -3.07
C LEU A 38 10.38 -4.37 -2.60
N ILE A 39 9.17 -4.26 -2.03
CA ILE A 39 8.67 -3.01 -1.45
C ILE A 39 9.59 -2.55 -0.30
N VAL A 40 9.93 -3.44 0.63
CA VAL A 40 10.85 -3.12 1.72
C VAL A 40 12.22 -2.70 1.20
N ALA A 41 12.78 -3.41 0.24
CA ALA A 41 14.08 -3.09 -0.35
C ALA A 41 14.08 -1.72 -1.04
N THR A 42 13.02 -1.40 -1.78
CA THR A 42 12.88 -0.09 -2.45
C THR A 42 12.69 1.05 -1.45
N VAL A 43 11.91 0.85 -0.37
CA VAL A 43 11.76 1.83 0.71
C VAL A 43 13.10 2.12 1.39
N LEU A 44 13.87 1.09 1.72
CA LEU A 44 15.21 1.25 2.29
C LEU A 44 16.18 1.97 1.34
N ALA A 45 16.10 1.68 0.05
CA ALA A 45 16.92 2.36 -0.96
C ALA A 45 16.55 3.86 -1.06
N ILE A 46 15.25 4.18 -1.08
CA ILE A 46 14.74 5.56 -1.10
C ILE A 46 15.25 6.32 0.14
N ALA A 47 15.13 5.70 1.32
CA ALA A 47 15.62 6.28 2.58
C ALA A 47 17.13 6.56 2.54
N ALA A 48 17.92 5.59 2.07
CA ALA A 48 19.36 5.74 1.95
C ALA A 48 19.73 6.90 1.00
N PHE A 49 19.11 6.96 -0.18
CA PHE A 49 19.36 8.05 -1.15
C PHE A 49 18.95 9.41 -0.59
N SER A 50 17.79 9.49 0.08
CA SER A 50 17.30 10.72 0.69
C SER A 50 18.19 11.21 1.84
N SER A 51 18.78 10.30 2.60
CA SER A 51 19.69 10.63 3.71
C SER A 51 21.08 11.08 3.23
N ILE A 52 21.55 10.58 2.10
CA ILE A 52 22.86 10.96 1.54
C ILE A 52 22.79 12.32 0.81
N GLN A 53 21.64 12.68 0.25
CA GLN A 53 21.48 13.90 -0.53
C GLN A 53 21.87 15.18 0.22
N PRO A 54 21.44 15.46 1.47
CA PRO A 54 21.85 16.66 2.21
C PRO A 54 23.33 16.68 2.52
N ILE A 55 23.98 15.52 2.73
CA ILE A 55 25.42 15.42 2.96
C ILE A 55 26.20 15.86 1.71
N LEU A 56 25.78 15.42 0.53
CA LEU A 56 26.39 15.85 -0.73
C LEU A 56 26.20 17.34 -0.98
N ILE A 57 25.04 17.88 -0.65
CA ILE A 57 24.76 19.33 -0.80
C ILE A 57 25.68 20.14 0.12
N SER A 58 25.80 19.76 1.40
CA SER A 58 26.68 20.41 2.36
C SER A 58 28.14 20.43 1.88
N ASN A 59 28.66 19.25 1.52
CA ASN A 59 30.02 19.15 0.98
C ASN A 59 30.22 19.96 -0.31
N GLY A 60 29.17 20.06 -1.14
CA GLY A 60 29.18 20.87 -2.36
C GLY A 60 29.35 22.37 -2.06
N VAL A 61 28.63 22.86 -1.05
CA VAL A 61 28.71 24.25 -0.60
C VAL A 61 30.11 24.54 -0.03
N ASP A 62 30.65 23.64 0.78
CA ASP A 62 31.99 23.79 1.36
C ASP A 62 33.09 23.82 0.29
N ASN A 63 33.05 22.96 -0.71
CA ASN A 63 34.01 22.94 -1.81
C ASN A 63 33.87 24.20 -2.73
N LEU A 64 32.64 24.71 -2.88
CA LEU A 64 32.40 25.95 -3.59
C LEU A 64 33.06 27.15 -2.86
N ALA A 65 32.89 27.21 -1.53
CA ALA A 65 33.52 28.24 -0.69
C ALA A 65 35.06 28.16 -0.69
N ALA A 66 35.61 26.94 -0.83
CA ALA A 66 37.04 26.70 -0.95
C ALA A 66 37.60 26.98 -2.35
N GLY A 67 36.76 27.34 -3.36
CA GLY A 67 37.16 27.59 -4.73
C GLY A 67 37.51 26.34 -5.55
N GLU A 68 37.20 25.16 -5.06
CA GLU A 68 37.49 23.87 -5.70
C GLU A 68 36.42 23.47 -6.73
N ILE A 69 36.28 24.25 -7.79
CA ILE A 69 35.22 24.12 -8.81
C ILE A 69 35.21 22.74 -9.46
N GLY A 70 36.37 22.08 -9.63
CA GLY A 70 36.46 20.75 -10.20
C GLY A 70 35.73 19.70 -9.36
N LYS A 71 35.76 19.76 -8.03
CA LYS A 71 35.04 18.87 -7.13
C LYS A 71 33.53 19.11 -7.16
N VAL A 72 33.12 20.38 -7.34
CA VAL A 72 31.70 20.76 -7.42
C VAL A 72 31.02 20.08 -8.62
N TYR A 73 31.68 19.98 -9.77
CA TYR A 73 31.11 19.31 -10.94
C TYR A 73 30.82 17.80 -10.66
N TRP A 74 31.76 17.11 -9.99
CA TRP A 74 31.55 15.71 -9.63
C TRP A 74 30.41 15.54 -8.60
N MET A 75 30.23 16.49 -7.71
CA MET A 75 29.13 16.47 -6.74
C MET A 75 27.78 16.73 -7.41
N ILE A 76 27.71 17.64 -8.36
CA ILE A 76 26.50 17.87 -9.16
C ILE A 76 26.13 16.58 -9.94
N ALA A 77 27.13 15.96 -10.58
CA ALA A 77 26.91 14.70 -11.28
C ALA A 77 26.42 13.58 -10.33
N GLY A 78 26.99 13.51 -9.13
CA GLY A 78 26.55 12.58 -8.08
C GLY A 78 25.11 12.85 -7.63
N LEU A 79 24.73 14.10 -7.40
CA LEU A 79 23.37 14.49 -7.04
C LEU A 79 22.36 14.14 -8.14
N LEU A 80 22.69 14.40 -9.40
CA LEU A 80 21.84 14.03 -10.53
C LEU A 80 21.69 12.50 -10.63
N GLY A 81 22.80 11.76 -10.49
CA GLY A 81 22.77 10.29 -10.48
C GLY A 81 21.89 9.73 -9.34
N MET A 82 22.04 10.28 -8.13
CA MET A 82 21.19 9.89 -6.99
C MET A 82 19.73 10.25 -7.20
N GLY A 83 19.44 11.42 -7.79
CA GLY A 83 18.08 11.82 -8.14
C GLY A 83 17.41 10.83 -9.08
N VAL A 84 18.14 10.37 -10.11
CA VAL A 84 17.66 9.34 -11.04
C VAL A 84 17.41 8.02 -10.32
N LEU A 85 18.36 7.57 -9.48
CA LEU A 85 18.20 6.31 -8.72
C LEU A 85 17.03 6.39 -7.75
N ASN A 86 16.84 7.51 -7.07
CA ASN A 86 15.70 7.75 -6.18
C ASN A 86 14.39 7.71 -6.97
N PHE A 87 14.33 8.39 -8.11
CA PHE A 87 13.15 8.37 -8.99
C PHE A 87 12.79 6.95 -9.45
N LEU A 88 13.78 6.18 -9.93
CA LEU A 88 13.57 4.79 -10.37
C LEU A 88 13.09 3.90 -9.21
N SER A 89 13.67 4.07 -8.02
CA SER A 89 13.24 3.34 -6.82
C SER A 89 11.80 3.65 -6.43
N ASN A 90 11.39 4.92 -6.48
CA ASN A 90 10.01 5.33 -6.24
C ASN A 90 9.04 4.76 -7.28
N LEU A 91 9.42 4.78 -8.55
CA LEU A 91 8.61 4.24 -9.63
C LEU A 91 8.42 2.73 -9.48
N LEU A 92 9.48 2.00 -9.17
CA LEU A 92 9.44 0.56 -8.92
C LEU A 92 8.59 0.23 -7.69
N ASN A 93 8.75 0.99 -6.61
CA ASN A 93 7.96 0.84 -5.40
C ASN A 93 6.46 0.99 -5.68
N ARG A 94 6.06 2.11 -6.31
CA ARG A 94 4.65 2.36 -6.68
C ARG A 94 4.07 1.28 -7.59
N TYR A 95 4.82 0.88 -8.60
CA TYR A 95 4.37 -0.19 -9.52
C TYR A 95 4.14 -1.49 -8.77
N THR A 96 5.06 -1.87 -7.88
CA THR A 96 4.95 -3.11 -7.09
C THR A 96 3.75 -3.06 -6.14
N ILE A 97 3.52 -1.94 -5.43
CA ILE A 97 2.38 -1.76 -4.54
C ILE A 97 1.06 -1.87 -5.30
N ILE A 98 0.92 -1.18 -6.43
CA ILE A 98 -0.32 -1.20 -7.24
C ILE A 98 -0.63 -2.62 -7.72
N ASN A 99 0.35 -3.33 -8.24
CA ASN A 99 0.16 -4.70 -8.72
C ASN A 99 -0.18 -5.66 -7.58
N LEU A 100 0.50 -5.54 -6.44
CA LEU A 100 0.22 -6.32 -5.25
C LEU A 100 -1.23 -6.13 -4.79
N LEU A 101 -1.67 -4.87 -4.65
CA LEU A 101 -3.02 -4.54 -4.23
C LEU A 101 -4.08 -5.03 -5.24
N ALA A 102 -3.86 -4.83 -6.53
CA ALA A 102 -4.77 -5.30 -7.56
C ALA A 102 -4.98 -6.83 -7.48
N ASN A 103 -3.90 -7.59 -7.31
CA ASN A 103 -3.97 -9.04 -7.19
C ASN A 103 -4.70 -9.48 -5.91
N ILE A 104 -4.43 -8.84 -4.78
CA ILE A 104 -5.11 -9.15 -3.50
C ILE A 104 -6.60 -8.84 -3.60
N ILE A 105 -6.97 -7.68 -4.16
CA ILE A 105 -8.37 -7.27 -4.34
C ILE A 105 -9.12 -8.27 -5.24
N VAL A 106 -8.52 -8.67 -6.35
CA VAL A 106 -9.11 -9.65 -7.26
C VAL A 106 -9.32 -11.00 -6.55
N ASN A 107 -8.32 -11.51 -5.84
CA ASN A 107 -8.44 -12.77 -5.11
C ASN A 107 -9.49 -12.71 -4.00
N LEU A 108 -9.52 -11.62 -3.23
CA LEU A 108 -10.52 -11.42 -2.18
C LEU A 108 -11.94 -11.34 -2.76
N SER A 109 -12.12 -10.61 -3.87
CA SER A 109 -13.40 -10.53 -4.57
C SER A 109 -13.85 -11.89 -5.12
N GLN A 110 -12.94 -12.67 -5.68
CA GLN A 110 -13.23 -14.01 -6.19
C GLN A 110 -13.64 -14.97 -5.07
N ASP A 111 -12.94 -14.94 -3.94
CA ASP A 111 -13.26 -15.79 -2.80
C ASP A 111 -14.61 -15.40 -2.17
N ALA A 112 -14.88 -14.10 -2.04
CA ALA A 112 -16.18 -13.61 -1.58
C ALA A 112 -17.32 -13.99 -2.54
N PHE A 113 -17.09 -13.89 -3.85
CA PHE A 113 -18.06 -14.31 -4.87
C PHE A 113 -18.31 -15.83 -4.82
N LYS A 114 -17.25 -16.63 -4.74
CA LYS A 114 -17.37 -18.09 -4.60
C LYS A 114 -18.17 -18.46 -3.35
N ALA A 115 -17.86 -17.83 -2.21
CA ALA A 115 -18.61 -18.05 -0.98
C ALA A 115 -20.09 -17.70 -1.17
N ALA A 116 -20.42 -16.57 -1.80
CA ALA A 116 -21.79 -16.18 -2.08
C ALA A 116 -22.51 -17.22 -2.95
N VAL A 117 -21.91 -17.68 -4.03
CA VAL A 117 -22.54 -18.63 -4.97
C VAL A 117 -22.78 -20.02 -4.34
N HIS A 118 -21.98 -20.42 -3.35
CA HIS A 118 -22.12 -21.70 -2.66
C HIS A 118 -23.12 -21.68 -1.50
N HIS A 119 -23.73 -20.53 -1.19
CA HIS A 119 -24.79 -20.44 -0.19
C HIS A 119 -26.11 -21.00 -0.71
N ASP A 120 -26.90 -21.58 0.20
CA ASP A 120 -28.23 -22.12 -0.09
C ASP A 120 -29.20 -21.05 -0.61
N LEU A 121 -30.18 -21.46 -1.42
CA LEU A 121 -31.23 -20.59 -1.99
C LEU A 121 -31.95 -19.77 -0.91
N SER A 122 -32.10 -20.31 0.31
CA SER A 122 -32.73 -19.63 1.45
C SER A 122 -31.97 -18.33 1.84
N PHE A 123 -30.68 -18.24 1.59
CA PHE A 123 -29.89 -17.04 1.81
C PHE A 123 -30.29 -15.90 0.85
N TYR A 124 -30.62 -16.25 -0.39
CA TYR A 124 -31.04 -15.28 -1.41
C TYR A 124 -32.48 -14.81 -1.20
N ASP A 125 -33.32 -15.60 -0.55
CA ASP A 125 -34.70 -15.20 -0.20
C ASP A 125 -34.72 -14.13 0.90
N THR A 126 -33.69 -14.12 1.77
CA THR A 126 -33.58 -13.18 2.89
C THR A 126 -32.71 -11.96 2.58
N THR A 127 -31.82 -12.06 1.59
CA THR A 127 -30.85 -11.01 1.26
C THR A 127 -30.92 -10.63 -0.22
N LEU A 128 -31.29 -9.39 -0.52
CA LEU A 128 -31.32 -8.86 -1.89
C LEU A 128 -29.98 -9.07 -2.59
N SER A 129 -29.99 -9.76 -3.75
CA SER A 129 -28.79 -10.06 -4.56
C SER A 129 -27.93 -8.82 -4.83
N GLY A 130 -28.55 -7.65 -5.06
CA GLY A 130 -27.85 -6.38 -5.24
C GLY A 130 -27.05 -5.94 -4.00
N LYS A 131 -27.51 -6.25 -2.78
CA LYS A 131 -26.81 -5.95 -1.54
C LYS A 131 -25.54 -6.81 -1.40
N ILE A 132 -25.61 -8.08 -1.82
CA ILE A 132 -24.45 -9.00 -1.80
C ILE A 132 -23.38 -8.51 -2.78
N VAL A 133 -23.74 -8.20 -4.01
CA VAL A 133 -22.81 -7.70 -5.02
C VAL A 133 -22.20 -6.37 -4.59
N SER A 134 -23.00 -5.45 -4.07
CA SER A 134 -22.50 -4.18 -3.54
C SER A 134 -21.50 -4.37 -2.41
N ARG A 135 -21.76 -5.26 -1.45
CA ARG A 135 -20.80 -5.58 -0.37
C ARG A 135 -19.51 -6.17 -0.92
N ILE A 136 -19.59 -7.19 -1.79
CA ILE A 136 -18.40 -7.80 -2.38
C ILE A 136 -17.53 -6.76 -3.07
N THR A 137 -18.14 -5.80 -3.78
CA THR A 137 -17.38 -4.78 -4.51
C THR A 137 -16.89 -3.65 -3.61
N SER A 138 -17.77 -3.09 -2.78
CA SER A 138 -17.43 -1.93 -1.94
C SER A 138 -16.44 -2.29 -0.83
N ASP A 139 -16.74 -3.36 -0.06
CA ASP A 139 -15.91 -3.74 1.08
C ASP A 139 -14.50 -4.18 0.64
N THR A 140 -14.40 -4.84 -0.54
CA THR A 140 -13.11 -5.24 -1.10
C THR A 140 -12.30 -4.04 -1.57
N ASN A 141 -12.94 -3.04 -2.18
CA ASN A 141 -12.28 -1.79 -2.58
C ASN A 141 -11.85 -0.97 -1.36
N GLU A 142 -12.68 -0.91 -0.30
CA GLU A 142 -12.31 -0.23 0.95
C GLU A 142 -11.12 -0.90 1.62
N PHE A 143 -11.06 -2.24 1.62
CA PHE A 143 -9.89 -2.97 2.10
C PHE A 143 -8.63 -2.59 1.29
N GLY A 144 -8.72 -2.52 -0.04
CA GLY A 144 -7.63 -2.06 -0.90
C GLY A 144 -7.17 -0.64 -0.57
N ASN A 145 -8.10 0.28 -0.34
CA ASN A 145 -7.82 1.66 0.05
C ASN A 145 -7.11 1.74 1.40
N LEU A 146 -7.54 0.95 2.39
CA LEU A 146 -6.89 0.89 3.71
C LEU A 146 -5.45 0.38 3.60
N VAL A 147 -5.21 -0.68 2.82
CA VAL A 147 -3.85 -1.21 2.64
C VAL A 147 -2.97 -0.21 1.90
N SER A 148 -3.50 0.49 0.89
CA SER A 148 -2.79 1.57 0.20
C SER A 148 -2.41 2.70 1.14
N LEU A 149 -3.34 3.15 1.98
CA LEU A 149 -3.09 4.20 2.97
C LEU A 149 -2.00 3.79 3.97
N VAL A 150 -2.01 2.55 4.45
CA VAL A 150 -0.96 2.03 5.34
C VAL A 150 0.40 2.00 4.63
N ALA A 151 0.44 1.57 3.37
CA ALA A 151 1.67 1.57 2.56
C ALA A 151 2.20 2.99 2.34
N ASP A 152 1.33 3.96 2.08
CA ASP A 152 1.70 5.37 1.91
C ASP A 152 2.24 5.98 3.22
N ILE A 153 1.61 5.67 4.38
CA ILE A 153 2.11 6.12 5.69
C ILE A 153 3.51 5.56 5.94
N ILE A 154 3.73 4.26 5.73
CA ILE A 154 5.04 3.64 5.92
C ILE A 154 6.08 4.29 5.00
N SER A 155 5.74 4.56 3.75
CA SER A 155 6.63 5.23 2.80
C SER A 155 6.96 6.67 3.18
N GLN A 156 6.10 7.36 3.93
CA GLN A 156 6.32 8.74 4.38
C GLN A 156 7.09 8.84 5.70
N MET A 157 7.11 7.77 6.50
CA MET A 157 7.86 7.73 7.78
C MET A 157 9.35 7.45 7.60
N VAL A 158 9.79 7.07 6.40
CA VAL A 158 11.16 6.68 6.04
C VAL A 158 11.79 7.76 5.18
#